data_3f6e0af92881e3e8d42bb6337b8161a0
#
_entry.id   3f6e0af92881e3e8d42bb6337b8161a0
#
_cell.length_a   1.000
_cell.length_b   1.000
_cell.length_c   1.000
_cell.angle_alpha   90.00
_cell.angle_beta   90.00
_cell.angle_gamma   90.00
#
_symmetry.space_group_name_H-M   'P 1'
#
loop_
_entity.id
_entity.type
_entity.pdbx_description
1 polymer ?
#
loop_
_entity_poly.entity_id
_entity_poly.type
_entity_poly.pdbx_seq_one_letter_code
_entity_poly.pdbx_strand_id
1 'polypeptide(L)'
;VNSESKAVTVDEIINTVCKHFGLETATIHTKSRKREVVQARQIAMYLAKNHTDFSTAKIGALIGHKDHATVLHACKTIKELKEVDKSFRAEIDEIQAALKKG
;
A
#
# COMPACT_ATOMS: atom_id res chain seq x y z
N VAL A 1 9.09 25.90 -2.04
CA VAL A 1 8.84 25.33 -1.91
C VAL A 1 8.44 24.66 -1.71
N ASN A 2 8.37 24.56 -1.79
CA ASN A 2 7.98 23.85 -1.58
C ASN A 2 7.53 23.05 -1.38
N SER A 3 7.73 22.98 -1.25
CA SER A 3 7.43 22.29 -0.96
C SER A 3 6.79 21.75 -0.79
N GLU A 4 6.43 21.87 -0.79
CA GLU A 4 5.73 21.33 -0.76
C GLU A 4 5.53 20.24 -1.25
N SER A 5 6.05 19.94 -1.75
CA SER A 5 6.01 18.60 -2.18
C SER A 5 6.06 17.75 -1.02
N LYS A 6 4.99 17.48 -0.54
CA LYS A 6 4.90 16.60 0.46
C LYS A 6 5.15 15.28 -0.06
N ALA A 7 6.26 14.74 0.19
CA ALA A 7 6.51 13.35 -0.08
C ALA A 7 5.54 12.54 0.78
N VAL A 8 4.79 11.69 0.17
CA VAL A 8 3.91 10.77 0.88
C VAL A 8 4.80 9.78 1.63
N THR A 9 4.55 9.59 2.92
CA THR A 9 5.32 8.63 3.71
C THR A 9 4.66 7.28 3.71
N VAL A 10 5.45 6.25 4.03
CA VAL A 10 4.91 4.89 4.14
C VAL A 10 3.85 4.83 5.25
N ASP A 11 4.07 5.56 6.35
CA ASP A 11 3.09 5.60 7.43
C ASP A 11 1.75 6.15 6.96
N GLU A 12 1.77 7.20 6.15
CA GLU A 12 0.54 7.76 5.60
C GLU A 12 -0.16 6.76 4.71
N ILE A 13 0.59 6.03 3.91
CA ILE A 13 0.04 5.02 3.02
C ILE A 13 -0.63 3.92 3.85
N ILE A 14 0.06 3.43 4.88
CA ILE A 14 -0.49 2.39 5.74
C ILE A 14 -1.77 2.88 6.42
N ASN A 15 -1.74 4.09 6.98
CA ASN A 15 -2.91 4.66 7.63
C ASN A 15 -4.09 4.78 6.69
N THR A 16 -3.85 5.27 5.48
CA THR A 16 -4.92 5.47 4.50
C THR A 16 -5.52 4.14 4.07
N VAL A 17 -4.67 3.16 3.78
CA VAL A 17 -5.15 1.84 3.36
C VAL A 17 -5.92 1.17 4.48
N CYS A 18 -5.40 1.20 5.70
CA CYS A 18 -6.06 0.58 6.84
C CYS A 18 -7.41 1.24 7.12
N LYS A 19 -7.45 2.56 7.02
CA LYS A 19 -8.70 3.29 7.24
C LYS A 19 -9.75 2.89 6.20
N HIS A 20 -9.33 2.72 4.95
CA HIS A 20 -10.24 2.31 3.88
C HIS A 20 -10.86 0.95 4.17
N PHE A 21 -10.10 0.02 4.72
CA PHE A 21 -10.55 -1.34 5.00
C PHE A 21 -11.07 -1.53 6.42
N GLY A 22 -11.04 -0.48 7.24
CA GLY A 22 -11.49 -0.59 8.63
C GLY A 22 -10.57 -1.41 9.51
N LEU A 23 -9.27 -1.40 9.22
CA LEU A 23 -8.27 -2.16 9.96
C LEU A 23 -7.42 -1.22 10.79
N GLU A 24 -6.82 -1.78 11.86
CA GLU A 24 -5.84 -1.03 12.64
C GLU A 24 -4.48 -1.13 11.95
N THR A 25 -3.70 -0.07 12.03
CA THR A 25 -2.40 -0.05 11.37
C THR A 25 -1.47 -1.16 11.86
N ALA A 26 -1.55 -1.49 13.15
CA ALA A 26 -0.73 -2.57 13.70
C ALA A 26 -1.03 -3.91 13.03
N THR A 27 -2.26 -4.11 12.56
CA THR A 27 -2.66 -5.37 11.94
C THR A 27 -1.86 -5.68 10.68
N ILE A 28 -1.44 -4.65 9.95
CA ILE A 28 -0.65 -4.82 8.74
C ILE A 28 0.69 -5.50 9.03
N HIS A 29 1.23 -5.26 10.21
CA HIS A 29 2.54 -5.80 10.59
C HIS A 29 2.46 -7.17 11.26
N THR A 30 1.27 -7.72 11.41
CA THR A 30 1.09 -9.04 12.01
C THR A 30 1.29 -10.12 10.96
N LYS A 31 1.29 -11.37 11.42
CA LYS A 31 1.37 -12.51 10.52
C LYS A 31 -0.01 -12.99 10.06
N SER A 32 -1.03 -12.16 10.26
CA SER A 32 -2.39 -12.53 9.88
C SER A 32 -2.47 -12.88 8.40
N ARG A 33 -3.19 -13.94 8.08
CA ARG A 33 -3.45 -14.38 6.73
C ARG A 33 -4.88 -14.11 6.31
N LYS A 34 -5.61 -13.32 7.10
CA LYS A 34 -6.96 -12.94 6.71
C LYS A 34 -6.89 -12.19 5.39
N ARG A 35 -7.86 -12.47 4.52
CA ARG A 35 -7.84 -11.93 3.16
C ARG A 35 -7.74 -10.41 3.14
N GLU A 36 -8.55 -9.74 3.95
CA GLU A 36 -8.52 -8.28 3.95
C GLU A 36 -7.19 -7.73 4.46
N VAL A 37 -6.54 -8.42 5.39
CA VAL A 37 -5.24 -7.98 5.89
C VAL A 37 -4.17 -8.17 4.82
N VAL A 38 -4.18 -9.33 4.16
CA VAL A 38 -3.23 -9.62 3.09
C VAL A 38 -3.39 -8.62 1.96
N GLN A 39 -4.63 -8.36 1.55
CA GLN A 39 -4.90 -7.45 0.46
C GLN A 39 -4.49 -6.01 0.83
N ALA A 40 -4.79 -5.58 2.04
CA ALA A 40 -4.39 -4.25 2.50
C ALA A 40 -2.88 -4.11 2.49
N ARG A 41 -2.16 -5.14 2.94
CA ARG A 41 -0.71 -5.15 2.94
C ARG A 41 -0.16 -5.05 1.52
N GLN A 42 -0.73 -5.80 0.59
CA GLN A 42 -0.30 -5.77 -0.80
C GLN A 42 -0.54 -4.41 -1.44
N ILE A 43 -1.70 -3.81 -1.16
CA ILE A 43 -2.02 -2.49 -1.67
C ILE A 43 -1.06 -1.45 -1.10
N ALA A 44 -0.75 -1.54 0.20
CA ALA A 44 0.19 -0.62 0.81
C ALA A 44 1.57 -0.71 0.15
N MET A 45 2.03 -1.93 -0.12
CA MET A 45 3.31 -2.13 -0.80
C MET A 45 3.31 -1.54 -2.20
N TYR A 46 2.23 -1.78 -2.94
CA TYR A 46 2.08 -1.24 -4.29
C TYR A 46 2.12 0.29 -4.29
N LEU A 47 1.36 0.91 -3.39
CA LEU A 47 1.32 2.36 -3.31
C LEU A 47 2.65 2.94 -2.84
N ALA A 48 3.33 2.26 -1.90
CA ALA A 48 4.64 2.71 -1.45
C ALA A 48 5.63 2.69 -2.59
N LYS A 49 5.57 1.66 -3.45
CA LYS A 49 6.48 1.58 -4.58
C LYS A 49 6.22 2.70 -5.59
N ASN A 50 4.96 3.10 -5.77
CA ASN A 50 4.59 4.13 -6.74
C ASN A 50 4.75 5.54 -6.21
N HIS A 51 4.66 5.75 -4.90
CA HIS A 51 4.62 7.08 -4.32
C HIS A 51 5.89 7.45 -3.54
N THR A 52 6.83 6.54 -3.39
CA THR A 52 8.09 6.82 -2.71
C THR A 52 9.25 6.31 -3.55
N ASP A 53 10.46 6.72 -3.18
CA ASP A 53 11.68 6.27 -3.85
C ASP A 53 12.33 5.11 -3.11
N PHE A 54 11.65 4.54 -2.13
CA PHE A 54 12.21 3.44 -1.36
C PHE A 54 12.39 2.19 -2.20
N SER A 55 13.45 1.43 -1.91
CA SER A 55 13.67 0.16 -2.57
C SER A 55 12.62 -0.87 -2.12
N THR A 56 12.43 -1.92 -2.91
CA THR A 56 11.50 -2.98 -2.53
C THR A 56 11.90 -3.63 -1.22
N ALA A 57 13.20 -3.76 -0.97
CA ALA A 57 13.67 -4.33 0.30
C ALA A 57 13.26 -3.45 1.48
N LYS A 58 13.39 -2.13 1.34
CA LYS A 58 13.00 -1.22 2.42
C LYS A 58 11.50 -1.21 2.63
N ILE A 59 10.73 -1.22 1.53
CA ILE A 59 9.28 -1.26 1.62
C ILE A 59 8.83 -2.52 2.36
N GLY A 60 9.43 -3.66 2.03
CA GLY A 60 9.12 -4.90 2.72
C GLY A 60 9.42 -4.85 4.21
N ALA A 61 10.56 -4.24 4.56
CA ALA A 61 10.92 -4.10 5.97
C ALA A 61 9.94 -3.20 6.72
N LEU A 62 9.41 -2.17 6.05
CA LEU A 62 8.49 -1.22 6.68
C LEU A 62 7.05 -1.72 6.72
N ILE A 63 6.68 -2.59 5.80
CA ILE A 63 5.30 -3.06 5.70
C ILE A 63 5.27 -4.57 5.88
N GLY A 64 4.94 -5.01 7.07
CA GLY A 64 4.75 -6.44 7.35
C GLY A 64 6.04 -7.23 7.52
N HIS A 65 7.19 -6.57 7.55
CA HIS A 65 8.49 -7.25 7.72
C HIS A 65 8.70 -8.37 6.70
N LYS A 66 8.48 -8.04 5.42
CA LYS A 66 8.62 -9.00 4.33
C LYS A 66 9.86 -8.71 3.50
N ASP A 67 10.30 -9.68 2.71
CA ASP A 67 11.45 -9.48 1.84
C ASP A 67 11.06 -8.78 0.54
N HIS A 68 12.06 -8.48 -0.29
CA HIS A 68 11.81 -7.75 -1.53
C HIS A 68 10.99 -8.57 -2.53
N ALA A 69 11.14 -9.88 -2.52
CA ALA A 69 10.38 -10.73 -3.43
C ALA A 69 8.89 -10.65 -3.14
N THR A 70 8.53 -10.59 -1.85
CA THR A 70 7.14 -10.44 -1.45
C THR A 70 6.56 -9.11 -1.95
N VAL A 71 7.36 -8.03 -1.86
CA VAL A 71 6.93 -6.73 -2.34
C VAL A 71 6.72 -6.75 -3.86
N LEU A 72 7.65 -7.33 -4.59
CA LEU A 72 7.53 -7.44 -6.05
C LEU A 72 6.29 -8.23 -6.44
N HIS A 73 6.04 -9.33 -5.75
CA HIS A 73 4.85 -10.14 -6.00
C HIS A 73 3.57 -9.35 -5.70
N ALA A 74 3.57 -8.61 -4.60
CA ALA A 74 2.41 -7.80 -4.22
C ALA A 74 2.13 -6.75 -5.29
N CYS A 75 3.17 -6.06 -5.75
CA CYS A 75 3.00 -5.03 -6.79
C CYS A 75 2.44 -5.61 -8.07
N LYS A 76 2.94 -6.78 -8.46
CA LYS A 76 2.46 -7.45 -9.66
C LYS A 76 1.00 -7.85 -9.51
N THR A 77 0.65 -8.45 -8.37
CA THR A 77 -0.71 -8.90 -8.11
C THR A 77 -1.69 -7.74 -8.17
N ILE A 78 -1.36 -6.63 -7.51
CA ILE A 78 -2.25 -5.47 -7.49
C ILE A 78 -2.39 -4.86 -8.88
N LYS A 79 -1.29 -4.78 -9.62
CA LYS A 79 -1.33 -4.24 -10.98
C LYS A 79 -2.25 -5.08 -11.87
N GLU A 80 -2.13 -6.40 -11.77
CA GLU A 80 -2.97 -7.30 -12.57
C GLU A 80 -4.43 -7.18 -12.20
N LEU A 81 -4.73 -7.10 -10.91
CA LEU A 81 -6.10 -6.94 -10.45
C LEU A 81 -6.72 -5.64 -10.96
N LYS A 82 -5.94 -4.56 -10.98
CA LYS A 82 -6.43 -3.29 -11.50
C LYS A 82 -6.80 -3.36 -12.97
N GLU A 83 -6.11 -4.22 -13.71
CA GLU A 83 -6.35 -4.33 -15.16
C GLU A 83 -7.61 -5.13 -15.46
N VAL A 84 -7.94 -6.11 -14.62
CA VAL A 84 -9.05 -7.00 -14.91
C VAL A 84 -10.32 -6.75 -14.09
N ASP A 85 -10.21 -6.00 -13.00
CA ASP A 85 -11.33 -5.76 -12.11
C ASP A 85 -11.55 -4.26 -11.95
N LYS A 86 -12.61 -3.75 -12.57
CA LYS A 86 -12.90 -2.32 -12.53
C LYS A 86 -13.26 -1.83 -11.14
N SER A 87 -13.93 -2.66 -10.35
CA SER A 87 -14.27 -2.30 -8.97
C SER A 87 -13.03 -2.14 -8.12
N PHE A 88 -12.08 -3.06 -8.29
CA PHE A 88 -10.83 -3.00 -7.57
C PHE A 88 -10.03 -1.76 -7.97
N ARG A 89 -10.01 -1.47 -9.25
CA ARG A 89 -9.32 -0.28 -9.76
C ARG A 89 -9.90 0.98 -9.14
N ALA A 90 -11.22 1.06 -9.04
CA ALA A 90 -11.89 2.20 -8.44
C ALA A 90 -11.49 2.35 -6.96
N GLU A 91 -11.37 1.23 -6.23
CA GLU A 91 -10.91 1.27 -4.84
C GLU A 91 -9.50 1.83 -4.73
N ILE A 92 -8.60 1.37 -5.59
CA ILE A 92 -7.22 1.84 -5.57
C ILE A 92 -7.18 3.34 -5.89
N ASP A 93 -7.95 3.78 -6.88
CA ASP A 93 -8.00 5.18 -7.25
C ASP A 93 -8.53 6.04 -6.09
N GLU A 94 -9.50 5.54 -5.36
CA GLU A 94 -10.07 6.22 -4.21
C GLU A 94 -9.03 6.36 -3.09
N ILE A 95 -8.27 5.31 -2.83
CA ILE A 95 -7.22 5.34 -1.82
C ILE A 95 -6.12 6.33 -2.23
N GLN A 96 -5.74 6.32 -3.50
CA GLN A 96 -4.73 7.26 -4.00
C GLN A 96 -5.21 8.70 -3.90
N ALA A 97 -6.47 8.95 -4.19
CA ALA A 97 -7.04 10.29 -4.07
C ALA A 97 -6.98 10.77 -2.62
N ALA A 98 -7.25 9.87 -1.67
CA ALA A 98 -7.16 10.22 -0.26
C ALA A 98 -5.73 10.56 0.14
N LEU A 99 -4.75 9.84 -0.42
CA LEU A 99 -3.35 10.15 -0.16
C LEU A 99 -2.97 11.54 -0.67
N LYS A 100 -3.45 11.91 -1.83
CA LYS A 100 -3.13 13.19 -2.42
C LYS A 100 -3.71 14.36 -1.63
N LYS A 101 -4.82 14.13 -0.95
CA LYS A 101 -5.44 15.16 -0.14
C LYS A 101 -4.71 15.40 1.17
N GLY A 102 -3.99 14.41 1.64
CA GLY A 102 -3.22 14.51 2.87
C GLY A 102 -2.01 15.35 2.70
#